data_e6577a8cb963ea842d8c3aced1086e5b
#
_entry.id   e6577a8cb963ea842d8c3aced1086e5b
#
_cell.length_a   1.000
_cell.length_b   1.000
_cell.length_c   1.000
_cell.angle_alpha   90.00
_cell.angle_beta   90.00
_cell.angle_gamma   90.00
#
_symmetry.space_group_name_H-M   'P 1'
#
loop_
_entity.id
_entity.type
_entity.pdbx_description
1 polymer ?
#
loop_
_entity_poly.entity_id
_entity_poly.type
_entity_poly.pdbx_seq_one_letter_code
_entity_poly.pdbx_strand_id
1 'polypeptide(L)'
;MALKILLIAGHGANDPGACSSYGVERDETRKVVNRMVNLFKGYDVSVDVYPQNRNCYADVCNGNVQVNFANYDYVFEVHFNSATASAKGTEIFVTSSEASVEVEQKIVNNIAALGFTNRGVKRTDFAVIYSAKRSGTSAALVEVCFISNQNDMNRYKNSFDAVCNAMVKGIVDGFGIAKIPGVKVPENKPEIKPIQQPETPNFKPYVVKIVNSAIYVLDYPSPNGNIVKTVYKGNAYTIVDAKNGYGKLKSGLGWINLSYTTPVSTQASNNADFKVKIINDAIYVIDAPNPNANIKTTVHKNEVYTIVEVSGNYGKLKSGVGWINLNYTSRI
;
A
#
# COMPACT_ATOMS: atom_id res chain seq x y z
N MET A 1 -17.76 -27.50 19.99
CA MET A 1 -17.83 -27.33 18.53
C MET A 1 -16.82 -26.25 18.15
N ALA A 2 -16.15 -26.35 16.99
CA ALA A 2 -15.29 -25.29 16.49
C ALA A 2 -16.13 -24.02 16.26
N LEU A 3 -15.57 -22.86 16.55
CA LEU A 3 -16.19 -21.57 16.33
C LEU A 3 -16.47 -21.38 14.83
N LYS A 4 -17.62 -20.82 14.48
CA LYS A 4 -18.05 -20.63 13.11
C LYS A 4 -18.17 -19.14 12.77
N ILE A 5 -17.39 -18.68 11.77
CA ILE A 5 -17.32 -17.28 11.34
C ILE A 5 -17.92 -17.12 9.96
N LEU A 6 -18.69 -16.07 9.74
CA LEU A 6 -19.08 -15.61 8.43
C LEU A 6 -18.26 -14.37 8.04
N LEU A 7 -17.54 -14.44 6.95
CA LEU A 7 -16.89 -13.28 6.33
C LEU A 7 -17.77 -12.70 5.23
N ILE A 8 -17.93 -11.38 5.23
CA ILE A 8 -18.70 -10.65 4.22
C ILE A 8 -17.79 -9.62 3.57
N ALA A 9 -17.69 -9.68 2.24
CA ALA A 9 -17.08 -8.60 1.48
C ALA A 9 -18.14 -7.54 1.19
N GLY A 10 -17.93 -6.33 1.66
CA GLY A 10 -18.83 -5.20 1.45
C GLY A 10 -19.05 -4.90 -0.03
N HIS A 11 -20.22 -4.33 -0.34
CA HIS A 11 -20.68 -4.04 -1.70
C HIS A 11 -20.87 -5.29 -2.58
N GLY A 12 -20.99 -5.14 -3.90
CA GLY A 12 -21.11 -6.28 -4.80
C GLY A 12 -22.27 -6.14 -5.80
N ALA A 13 -22.45 -7.17 -6.63
CA ALA A 13 -23.34 -7.09 -7.77
C ALA A 13 -23.09 -5.81 -8.59
N ASN A 14 -24.08 -4.90 -8.67
CA ASN A 14 -23.97 -3.64 -9.40
C ASN A 14 -23.49 -2.45 -8.53
N ASP A 15 -23.17 -2.68 -7.26
CA ASP A 15 -22.67 -1.66 -6.34
C ASP A 15 -21.14 -1.74 -6.23
N PRO A 16 -20.40 -0.80 -6.79
CA PRO A 16 -18.94 -0.77 -6.69
C PRO A 16 -18.43 -0.30 -5.32
N GLY A 17 -19.29 0.28 -4.46
CA GLY A 17 -18.87 1.01 -3.27
C GLY A 17 -18.11 2.28 -3.63
N ALA A 18 -17.25 2.73 -2.72
CA ALA A 18 -16.42 3.88 -2.99
C ALA A 18 -15.39 3.61 -4.07
N CYS A 19 -15.24 4.57 -4.99
CA CYS A 19 -14.30 4.53 -6.10
C CYS A 19 -13.30 5.67 -5.99
N SER A 20 -12.03 5.38 -6.22
CA SER A 20 -10.96 6.37 -6.26
C SER A 20 -9.93 6.01 -7.34
N SER A 21 -8.95 6.89 -7.57
CA SER A 21 -7.79 6.56 -8.41
C SER A 21 -6.92 5.43 -7.83
N TYR A 22 -7.17 5.01 -6.59
CA TYR A 22 -6.38 4.00 -5.88
C TYR A 22 -7.05 2.63 -5.84
N GLY A 23 -8.34 2.53 -6.12
CA GLY A 23 -9.08 1.28 -6.15
C GLY A 23 -10.59 1.45 -6.21
N VAL A 24 -11.27 0.31 -6.34
CA VAL A 24 -12.73 0.16 -6.23
C VAL A 24 -13.00 -0.69 -5.00
N GLU A 25 -13.80 -0.21 -4.07
CA GLU A 25 -14.01 -0.82 -2.76
C GLU A 25 -14.48 -2.27 -2.87
N ARG A 26 -15.50 -2.52 -3.69
CA ARG A 26 -15.98 -3.88 -3.98
C ARG A 26 -14.86 -4.86 -4.31
N ASP A 27 -13.90 -4.44 -5.12
CA ASP A 27 -12.84 -5.33 -5.59
C ASP A 27 -11.77 -5.54 -4.50
N GLU A 28 -11.49 -4.52 -3.69
CA GLU A 28 -10.54 -4.63 -2.59
C GLU A 28 -11.09 -5.46 -1.42
N THR A 29 -12.38 -5.31 -1.07
CA THR A 29 -13.01 -6.11 0.00
C THR A 29 -12.97 -7.62 -0.31
N ARG A 30 -13.15 -8.00 -1.57
CA ARG A 30 -13.06 -9.40 -2.01
C ARG A 30 -11.65 -9.96 -1.91
N LYS A 31 -10.63 -9.16 -2.27
CA LYS A 31 -9.23 -9.57 -2.11
C LYS A 31 -8.91 -9.85 -0.63
N VAL A 32 -9.35 -8.95 0.26
CA VAL A 32 -9.14 -9.09 1.71
C VAL A 32 -9.83 -10.35 2.24
N VAL A 33 -11.12 -10.53 1.96
CA VAL A 33 -11.90 -11.70 2.42
C VAL A 33 -11.28 -13.00 1.91
N ASN A 34 -10.94 -13.09 0.62
CA ASN A 34 -10.31 -14.28 0.05
C ASN A 34 -8.96 -14.61 0.73
N ARG A 35 -8.19 -13.58 1.08
CA ARG A 35 -6.93 -13.76 1.80
C ARG A 35 -7.16 -14.23 3.22
N MET A 36 -8.12 -13.64 3.94
CA MET A 36 -8.50 -14.04 5.31
C MET A 36 -8.93 -15.51 5.37
N VAL A 37 -9.76 -15.98 4.41
CA VAL A 37 -10.14 -17.40 4.31
C VAL A 37 -8.91 -18.31 4.25
N ASN A 38 -7.92 -17.94 3.44
CA ASN A 38 -6.69 -18.71 3.33
C ASN A 38 -5.86 -18.72 4.62
N LEU A 39 -5.87 -17.60 5.34
CA LEU A 39 -5.15 -17.48 6.62
C LEU A 39 -5.82 -18.28 7.73
N PHE A 40 -7.15 -18.35 7.75
CA PHE A 40 -7.90 -19.12 8.75
C PHE A 40 -7.70 -20.65 8.64
N LYS A 41 -7.25 -21.16 7.49
CA LYS A 41 -6.98 -22.62 7.31
C LYS A 41 -6.01 -23.21 8.33
N GLY A 42 -5.21 -22.39 8.99
CA GLY A 42 -4.27 -22.83 10.02
C GLY A 42 -4.83 -22.82 11.45
N TYR A 43 -6.11 -22.54 11.62
CA TYR A 43 -6.75 -22.40 12.90
C TYR A 43 -7.97 -23.30 13.02
N ASP A 44 -8.28 -23.74 14.25
CA ASP A 44 -9.44 -24.59 14.53
C ASP A 44 -10.75 -23.74 14.54
N VAL A 45 -11.16 -23.35 13.36
CA VAL A 45 -12.33 -22.50 13.09
C VAL A 45 -12.96 -22.85 11.75
N SER A 46 -14.27 -22.85 11.70
CA SER A 46 -15.01 -22.96 10.43
C SER A 46 -15.30 -21.56 9.89
N VAL A 47 -14.99 -21.34 8.61
CA VAL A 47 -15.19 -20.03 7.96
C VAL A 47 -16.01 -20.20 6.70
N ASP A 48 -17.17 -19.55 6.67
CA ASP A 48 -17.98 -19.39 5.48
C ASP A 48 -17.81 -17.97 4.91
N VAL A 49 -18.11 -17.80 3.64
CA VAL A 49 -18.10 -16.50 2.96
C VAL A 49 -19.48 -16.23 2.36
N TYR A 50 -20.01 -15.04 2.62
CA TYR A 50 -21.22 -14.59 1.93
C TYR A 50 -21.02 -14.58 0.42
N PRO A 51 -22.01 -14.98 -0.42
CA PRO A 51 -21.83 -15.07 -1.87
C PRO A 51 -21.27 -13.79 -2.49
N GLN A 52 -20.06 -13.84 -3.03
CA GLN A 52 -19.31 -12.66 -3.45
C GLN A 52 -19.82 -11.98 -4.73
N ASN A 53 -20.71 -12.64 -5.45
CA ASN A 53 -21.47 -12.08 -6.59
C ASN A 53 -22.71 -11.30 -6.14
N ARG A 54 -22.97 -11.19 -4.85
CA ARG A 54 -24.12 -10.49 -4.25
C ARG A 54 -23.66 -9.28 -3.42
N ASN A 55 -24.62 -8.45 -3.05
CA ASN A 55 -24.45 -7.36 -2.09
C ASN A 55 -25.25 -7.71 -0.84
N CYS A 56 -24.57 -8.06 0.27
CA CYS A 56 -25.23 -8.46 1.52
C CYS A 56 -26.12 -7.35 2.09
N TYR A 57 -25.69 -6.09 1.99
CA TYR A 57 -26.50 -4.94 2.41
C TYR A 57 -27.85 -4.89 1.66
N ALA A 58 -27.80 -4.99 0.34
CA ALA A 58 -29.01 -5.01 -0.47
C ALA A 58 -29.90 -6.20 -0.14
N ASP A 59 -29.31 -7.38 0.08
CA ASP A 59 -30.05 -8.60 0.44
C ASP A 59 -30.72 -8.45 1.81
N VAL A 60 -30.06 -7.86 2.80
CA VAL A 60 -30.64 -7.54 4.11
C VAL A 60 -31.81 -6.56 3.97
N CYS A 61 -31.63 -5.47 3.23
CA CYS A 61 -32.68 -4.46 3.04
C CYS A 61 -33.91 -5.00 2.29
N ASN A 62 -33.71 -5.98 1.41
CA ASN A 62 -34.78 -6.56 0.59
C ASN A 62 -35.33 -7.89 1.17
N GLY A 63 -34.86 -8.35 2.32
CA GLY A 63 -35.28 -9.61 2.93
C GLY A 63 -34.81 -10.85 2.16
N ASN A 64 -33.76 -10.77 1.36
CA ASN A 64 -33.23 -11.83 0.50
C ASN A 64 -31.89 -12.39 0.97
N VAL A 65 -31.62 -12.34 2.26
CA VAL A 65 -30.35 -12.82 2.85
C VAL A 65 -30.14 -14.29 2.54
N GLN A 66 -28.94 -14.62 2.07
CA GLN A 66 -28.62 -15.97 1.57
C GLN A 66 -28.15 -16.94 2.66
N VAL A 67 -28.04 -16.49 3.89
CA VAL A 67 -27.59 -17.27 5.05
C VAL A 67 -28.47 -16.97 6.26
N ASN A 68 -28.52 -17.91 7.20
CA ASN A 68 -29.09 -17.59 8.52
C ASN A 68 -27.94 -17.16 9.45
N PHE A 69 -27.91 -15.88 9.85
CA PHE A 69 -26.87 -15.35 10.72
C PHE A 69 -26.78 -16.08 12.08
N ALA A 70 -27.89 -16.61 12.59
CA ALA A 70 -27.90 -17.38 13.83
C ALA A 70 -27.06 -18.69 13.78
N ASN A 71 -26.63 -19.12 12.60
CA ASN A 71 -25.76 -20.28 12.43
C ASN A 71 -24.28 -19.98 12.65
N TYR A 72 -23.93 -18.75 12.99
CA TYR A 72 -22.55 -18.27 13.17
C TYR A 72 -22.34 -17.71 14.58
N ASP A 73 -21.12 -17.86 15.07
CA ASP A 73 -20.72 -17.27 16.36
C ASP A 73 -20.24 -15.82 16.16
N TYR A 74 -19.76 -15.50 14.96
CA TYR A 74 -19.28 -14.16 14.61
C TYR A 74 -19.48 -13.83 13.12
N VAL A 75 -19.96 -12.62 12.84
CA VAL A 75 -20.09 -12.08 11.48
C VAL A 75 -19.12 -10.91 11.33
N PHE A 76 -18.25 -10.97 10.32
CA PHE A 76 -17.24 -9.95 10.10
C PHE A 76 -17.34 -9.41 8.68
N GLU A 77 -17.75 -8.16 8.56
CA GLU A 77 -17.92 -7.45 7.29
C GLU A 77 -16.71 -6.56 7.01
N VAL A 78 -16.21 -6.59 5.79
CA VAL A 78 -15.01 -5.86 5.36
C VAL A 78 -15.38 -4.74 4.39
N HIS A 79 -14.96 -3.51 4.72
CA HIS A 79 -15.16 -2.29 3.95
C HIS A 79 -13.89 -1.46 3.84
N PHE A 80 -13.93 -0.41 3.02
CA PHE A 80 -12.93 0.65 2.93
C PHE A 80 -13.62 2.00 3.01
N ASN A 81 -13.24 2.81 3.97
CA ASN A 81 -13.83 4.11 4.20
C ASN A 81 -13.54 5.10 3.06
N SER A 82 -14.40 6.08 2.89
CA SER A 82 -14.21 7.15 1.91
C SER A 82 -14.69 8.49 2.46
N ALA A 83 -13.85 9.51 2.33
CA ALA A 83 -14.15 10.90 2.71
C ALA A 83 -13.24 11.85 1.93
N THR A 84 -12.86 12.99 2.53
CA THR A 84 -11.85 13.88 1.95
C THR A 84 -10.50 13.19 1.78
N ALA A 85 -9.68 13.65 0.86
CA ALA A 85 -8.34 13.07 0.62
C ALA A 85 -7.40 13.12 1.85
N SER A 86 -7.69 13.96 2.83
CA SER A 86 -6.95 14.05 4.10
C SER A 86 -7.43 13.10 5.18
N ALA A 87 -8.65 12.55 5.07
CA ALA A 87 -9.17 11.56 6.01
C ALA A 87 -8.39 10.25 5.87
N LYS A 88 -8.01 9.64 7.00
CA LYS A 88 -7.14 8.46 7.02
C LYS A 88 -7.35 7.60 8.26
N GLY A 89 -6.87 6.36 8.17
CA GLY A 89 -6.81 5.42 9.30
C GLY A 89 -7.78 4.26 9.18
N THR A 90 -7.78 3.43 10.20
CA THR A 90 -8.62 2.24 10.34
C THR A 90 -9.60 2.40 11.49
N GLU A 91 -10.81 1.89 11.35
CA GLU A 91 -11.85 1.89 12.37
C GLU A 91 -12.72 0.64 12.26
N ILE A 92 -13.38 0.30 13.35
CA ILE A 92 -14.32 -0.82 13.37
C ILE A 92 -15.63 -0.36 13.96
N PHE A 93 -16.72 -0.82 13.40
CA PHE A 93 -18.06 -0.56 13.87
C PHE A 93 -18.69 -1.85 14.43
N VAL A 94 -19.31 -1.71 15.57
CA VAL A 94 -20.19 -2.72 16.18
C VAL A 94 -21.57 -2.12 16.42
N THR A 95 -22.56 -2.94 16.71
CA THR A 95 -23.90 -2.42 17.04
C THR A 95 -23.91 -1.69 18.38
N SER A 96 -24.90 -0.82 18.59
CA SER A 96 -25.12 -0.11 19.85
C SER A 96 -25.32 -1.07 21.04
N SER A 97 -25.88 -2.27 20.79
CA SER A 97 -26.17 -3.31 21.77
C SER A 97 -25.06 -4.37 21.93
N GLU A 98 -23.88 -4.21 21.29
CA GLU A 98 -22.79 -5.17 21.46
C GLU A 98 -22.26 -5.13 22.90
N ALA A 99 -22.15 -6.31 23.54
CA ALA A 99 -21.80 -6.40 24.96
C ALA A 99 -20.31 -6.12 25.20
N SER A 100 -19.44 -6.65 24.34
CA SER A 100 -18.00 -6.49 24.43
C SER A 100 -17.43 -6.06 23.07
N VAL A 101 -16.31 -5.35 23.09
CA VAL A 101 -15.57 -4.92 21.89
C VAL A 101 -14.10 -5.36 21.94
N GLU A 102 -13.78 -6.35 22.77
CA GLU A 102 -12.39 -6.78 22.95
C GLU A 102 -11.76 -7.37 21.69
N VAL A 103 -12.54 -8.12 20.90
CA VAL A 103 -12.11 -8.67 19.62
C VAL A 103 -11.79 -7.55 18.66
N GLU A 104 -12.70 -6.62 18.51
CA GLU A 104 -12.59 -5.48 17.59
C GLU A 104 -11.46 -4.55 18.00
N GLN A 105 -11.24 -4.35 19.30
CA GLN A 105 -10.12 -3.56 19.80
C GLN A 105 -8.77 -4.20 19.46
N LYS A 106 -8.65 -5.52 19.53
CA LYS A 106 -7.45 -6.24 19.10
C LYS A 106 -7.23 -6.08 17.59
N ILE A 107 -8.29 -6.22 16.80
CA ILE A 107 -8.22 -6.08 15.34
C ILE A 107 -7.73 -4.68 14.95
N VAL A 108 -8.40 -3.63 15.44
CA VAL A 108 -8.04 -2.23 15.08
C VAL A 108 -6.64 -1.86 15.56
N ASN A 109 -6.22 -2.35 16.74
CA ASN A 109 -4.86 -2.14 17.24
C ASN A 109 -3.81 -2.83 16.38
N ASN A 110 -4.08 -4.07 15.95
CA ASN A 110 -3.15 -4.81 15.08
C ASN A 110 -3.00 -4.14 13.72
N ILE A 111 -4.08 -3.62 13.11
CA ILE A 111 -4.01 -2.87 11.85
C ILE A 111 -3.24 -1.57 12.07
N ALA A 112 -3.54 -0.84 13.15
CA ALA A 112 -2.87 0.43 13.48
C ALA A 112 -1.36 0.25 13.71
N ALA A 113 -0.93 -0.88 14.29
CA ALA A 113 0.48 -1.21 14.47
C ALA A 113 1.27 -1.29 13.15
N LEU A 114 0.59 -1.46 12.02
CA LEU A 114 1.17 -1.38 10.68
C LEU A 114 1.35 0.06 10.18
N GLY A 115 1.04 1.06 11.03
CA GLY A 115 1.22 2.48 10.79
C GLY A 115 -0.02 3.21 10.27
N PHE A 116 -1.20 2.58 10.30
CA PHE A 116 -2.47 3.29 10.06
C PHE A 116 -2.86 4.10 11.30
N THR A 117 -3.54 5.23 11.09
CA THR A 117 -4.13 5.98 12.20
C THR A 117 -5.21 5.14 12.86
N ASN A 118 -5.09 4.90 14.18
CA ASN A 118 -6.13 4.21 14.94
C ASN A 118 -7.29 5.17 15.23
N ARG A 119 -8.46 4.87 14.67
CA ARG A 119 -9.70 5.64 14.87
C ARG A 119 -10.63 4.97 15.88
N GLY A 120 -10.22 3.78 16.38
CA GLY A 120 -10.89 3.03 17.42
C GLY A 120 -12.08 2.21 16.97
N VAL A 121 -12.77 1.65 17.97
CA VAL A 121 -14.03 0.94 17.82
C VAL A 121 -15.18 1.91 18.07
N LYS A 122 -16.17 1.89 17.22
CA LYS A 122 -17.34 2.78 17.24
C LYS A 122 -18.63 1.96 17.29
N ARG A 123 -19.69 2.59 17.78
CA ARG A 123 -21.01 1.97 17.85
C ARG A 123 -21.96 2.62 16.85
N THR A 124 -22.44 1.81 15.90
CA THR A 124 -23.39 2.26 14.86
C THR A 124 -24.14 1.04 14.34
N ASP A 125 -25.46 1.14 14.27
CA ASP A 125 -26.33 0.04 13.83
C ASP A 125 -26.40 -0.02 12.29
N PHE A 126 -25.27 -0.32 11.64
CA PHE A 126 -25.26 -0.58 10.20
C PHE A 126 -26.06 -1.85 9.87
N ALA A 127 -26.79 -1.82 8.75
CA ALA A 127 -27.84 -2.78 8.46
C ALA A 127 -27.43 -4.25 8.57
N VAL A 128 -26.28 -4.63 8.04
CA VAL A 128 -25.81 -6.02 8.03
C VAL A 128 -25.46 -6.49 9.44
N ILE A 129 -24.59 -5.76 10.14
CA ILE A 129 -24.19 -6.12 11.51
C ILE A 129 -25.35 -6.04 12.48
N TYR A 130 -26.29 -5.11 12.27
CA TYR A 130 -27.52 -5.03 13.07
C TYR A 130 -28.44 -6.23 12.82
N SER A 131 -28.59 -6.65 11.57
CA SER A 131 -29.37 -7.86 11.22
C SER A 131 -28.78 -9.13 11.86
N ALA A 132 -27.44 -9.27 11.82
CA ALA A 132 -26.75 -10.36 12.48
C ALA A 132 -26.96 -10.32 14.00
N LYS A 133 -26.84 -9.14 14.62
CA LYS A 133 -27.06 -8.96 16.07
C LYS A 133 -28.49 -9.30 16.48
N ARG A 134 -29.48 -8.92 15.69
CA ARG A 134 -30.89 -9.29 15.95
C ARG A 134 -31.13 -10.80 15.86
N SER A 135 -30.31 -11.53 15.13
CA SER A 135 -30.33 -13.00 15.05
C SER A 135 -29.57 -13.67 16.20
N GLY A 136 -29.06 -12.88 17.17
CA GLY A 136 -28.31 -13.38 18.33
C GLY A 136 -26.79 -13.50 18.11
N THR A 137 -26.28 -13.09 16.96
CA THR A 137 -24.88 -13.26 16.58
C THR A 137 -24.09 -11.96 16.76
N SER A 138 -22.92 -12.03 17.41
CA SER A 138 -21.96 -10.92 17.45
C SER A 138 -21.48 -10.56 16.05
N ALA A 139 -21.38 -9.25 15.77
CA ALA A 139 -21.02 -8.80 14.44
C ALA A 139 -20.23 -7.48 14.46
N ALA A 140 -19.29 -7.36 13.54
CA ALA A 140 -18.52 -6.14 13.32
C ALA A 140 -18.31 -5.84 11.85
N LEU A 141 -18.16 -4.55 11.53
CA LEU A 141 -17.77 -4.02 10.23
C LEU A 141 -16.41 -3.30 10.38
N VAL A 142 -15.41 -3.74 9.64
CA VAL A 142 -14.11 -3.06 9.61
C VAL A 142 -14.02 -2.14 8.40
N GLU A 143 -13.62 -0.91 8.64
CA GLU A 143 -13.10 0.02 7.65
C GLU A 143 -11.58 -0.11 7.66
N VAL A 144 -11.04 -0.91 6.72
CA VAL A 144 -9.61 -1.27 6.68
C VAL A 144 -8.73 -0.02 6.63
N CYS A 145 -9.07 0.90 5.73
CA CYS A 145 -8.46 2.23 5.61
C CYS A 145 -9.30 3.10 4.67
N PHE A 146 -8.90 4.35 4.46
CA PHE A 146 -9.60 5.24 3.53
C PHE A 146 -9.17 4.99 2.09
N ILE A 147 -10.09 4.49 1.25
CA ILE A 147 -9.83 4.27 -0.18
C ILE A 147 -9.60 5.59 -0.94
N SER A 148 -10.12 6.70 -0.42
CA SER A 148 -9.91 8.06 -0.93
C SER A 148 -8.54 8.65 -0.55
N ASN A 149 -7.80 8.02 0.38
CA ASN A 149 -6.50 8.50 0.86
C ASN A 149 -5.35 7.74 0.22
N GLN A 150 -4.48 8.45 -0.49
CA GLN A 150 -3.33 7.86 -1.18
C GLN A 150 -2.37 7.13 -0.23
N ASN A 151 -2.09 7.71 0.95
CA ASN A 151 -1.13 7.12 1.90
C ASN A 151 -1.67 5.82 2.51
N ASP A 152 -2.97 5.81 2.86
CA ASP A 152 -3.63 4.61 3.36
C ASP A 152 -3.61 3.50 2.31
N MET A 153 -4.02 3.80 1.07
CA MET A 153 -4.07 2.80 0.00
C MET A 153 -2.69 2.31 -0.43
N ASN A 154 -1.68 3.18 -0.41
CA ASN A 154 -0.31 2.75 -0.66
C ASN A 154 0.21 1.84 0.46
N ARG A 155 -0.06 2.18 1.72
CA ARG A 155 0.28 1.34 2.88
C ARG A 155 -0.42 0.00 2.81
N TYR A 156 -1.73 -0.01 2.58
CA TYR A 156 -2.52 -1.21 2.39
C TYR A 156 -1.94 -2.11 1.30
N LYS A 157 -1.71 -1.58 0.09
CA LYS A 157 -1.18 -2.37 -1.03
C LYS A 157 0.23 -2.93 -0.76
N ASN A 158 1.09 -2.13 -0.13
CA ASN A 158 2.45 -2.56 0.19
C ASN A 158 2.51 -3.56 1.37
N SER A 159 1.48 -3.59 2.21
CA SER A 159 1.40 -4.44 3.40
C SER A 159 0.14 -5.32 3.39
N PHE A 160 -0.40 -5.63 2.21
CA PHE A 160 -1.67 -6.34 2.05
C PHE A 160 -1.79 -7.59 2.92
N ASP A 161 -0.80 -8.47 2.84
CA ASP A 161 -0.77 -9.69 3.62
C ASP A 161 -0.68 -9.43 5.14
N ALA A 162 0.09 -8.43 5.55
CA ALA A 162 0.20 -8.05 6.94
C ALA A 162 -1.12 -7.48 7.49
N VAL A 163 -1.86 -6.70 6.68
CA VAL A 163 -3.19 -6.18 7.04
C VAL A 163 -4.19 -7.32 7.20
N CYS A 164 -4.23 -8.26 6.28
CA CYS A 164 -5.10 -9.43 6.39
C CYS A 164 -4.75 -10.29 7.63
N ASN A 165 -3.45 -10.51 7.88
CA ASN A 165 -2.98 -11.21 9.08
C ASN A 165 -3.35 -10.47 10.38
N ALA A 166 -3.26 -9.14 10.39
CA ALA A 166 -3.62 -8.33 11.55
C ALA A 166 -5.07 -8.53 11.96
N MET A 167 -5.99 -8.59 10.98
CA MET A 167 -7.40 -8.87 11.22
C MET A 167 -7.63 -10.30 11.72
N VAL A 168 -7.09 -11.30 11.01
CA VAL A 168 -7.21 -12.70 11.42
C VAL A 168 -6.63 -12.92 12.81
N LYS A 169 -5.44 -12.35 13.08
CA LYS A 169 -4.81 -12.44 14.41
C LYS A 169 -5.68 -11.80 15.50
N GLY A 170 -6.29 -10.65 15.22
CA GLY A 170 -7.20 -10.00 16.18
C GLY A 170 -8.41 -10.87 16.52
N ILE A 171 -9.02 -11.50 15.51
CA ILE A 171 -10.13 -12.43 15.68
C ILE A 171 -9.69 -13.69 16.47
N VAL A 172 -8.59 -14.31 16.04
CA VAL A 172 -8.05 -15.53 16.67
C VAL A 172 -7.69 -15.29 18.13
N ASP A 173 -6.95 -14.22 18.42
CA ASP A 173 -6.55 -13.86 19.79
C ASP A 173 -7.76 -13.40 20.65
N GLY A 174 -8.77 -12.83 19.98
CA GLY A 174 -9.98 -12.35 20.63
C GLY A 174 -10.88 -13.47 21.11
N PHE A 175 -11.07 -14.50 20.29
CA PHE A 175 -11.88 -15.67 20.59
C PHE A 175 -11.07 -16.84 21.18
N GLY A 176 -9.75 -16.72 21.34
CA GLY A 176 -8.91 -17.79 21.85
C GLY A 176 -8.84 -19.02 20.92
N ILE A 177 -8.88 -18.81 19.60
CA ILE A 177 -8.89 -19.89 18.61
C ILE A 177 -7.50 -20.53 18.51
N ALA A 178 -7.43 -21.84 18.69
CA ALA A 178 -6.18 -22.58 18.65
C ALA A 178 -5.66 -22.73 17.22
N LYS A 179 -4.32 -22.74 17.07
CA LYS A 179 -3.68 -23.17 15.82
C LYS A 179 -3.80 -24.67 15.62
N ILE A 180 -3.99 -25.13 14.40
CA ILE A 180 -3.96 -26.54 14.08
C ILE A 180 -2.48 -26.97 14.02
N PRO A 181 -2.04 -27.97 14.83
CA PRO A 181 -0.67 -28.45 14.83
C PRO A 181 -0.27 -28.96 13.42
N GLY A 182 0.93 -28.59 12.96
CA GLY A 182 1.49 -29.07 11.68
C GLY A 182 0.94 -28.38 10.42
N VAL A 183 -0.12 -27.61 10.50
CA VAL A 183 -0.57 -26.77 9.42
C VAL A 183 0.30 -25.50 9.44
N LYS A 184 1.18 -25.38 8.47
CA LYS A 184 1.82 -24.09 8.17
C LYS A 184 0.72 -23.17 7.66
N VAL A 185 0.12 -22.38 8.54
CA VAL A 185 -0.44 -21.10 8.11
C VAL A 185 0.70 -20.48 7.34
N PRO A 186 0.48 -19.96 6.13
CA PRO A 186 1.46 -19.06 5.57
C PRO A 186 1.64 -17.95 6.61
N GLU A 187 2.59 -18.15 7.53
CA GLU A 187 3.16 -17.07 8.28
C GLU A 187 3.77 -16.20 7.18
N ASN A 188 2.99 -15.25 6.74
CA ASN A 188 3.60 -13.98 6.54
C ASN A 188 3.96 -13.54 7.98
N LYS A 189 5.05 -14.16 8.53
CA LYS A 189 6.02 -13.30 9.13
C LYS A 189 5.95 -12.08 8.23
N PRO A 190 5.76 -10.85 8.72
CA PRO A 190 6.54 -9.84 8.11
C PRO A 190 7.96 -10.41 8.32
N GLU A 191 8.47 -11.25 7.41
CA GLU A 191 9.74 -10.95 6.94
C GLU A 191 9.55 -9.49 6.60
N ILE A 192 9.90 -8.63 7.56
CA ILE A 192 10.80 -7.57 7.26
C ILE A 192 12.04 -8.34 6.76
N LYS A 193 11.89 -9.01 5.63
CA LYS A 193 12.86 -8.89 4.58
C LYS A 193 12.83 -7.38 4.46
N PRO A 194 13.92 -6.69 4.80
CA PRO A 194 14.04 -5.31 4.37
C PRO A 194 13.49 -5.44 2.97
N ILE A 195 12.29 -4.82 2.72
CA ILE A 195 11.52 -5.00 1.51
C ILE A 195 12.60 -5.09 0.48
N GLN A 196 12.85 -6.32 -0.06
CA GLN A 196 13.55 -6.38 -1.31
C GLN A 196 12.53 -5.66 -2.15
N GLN A 197 12.69 -4.34 -2.14
CA GLN A 197 12.27 -3.49 -3.19
C GLN A 197 12.39 -4.37 -4.41
N PRO A 198 11.33 -4.50 -5.27
CA PRO A 198 11.56 -5.11 -6.57
C PRO A 198 12.90 -4.52 -6.97
N GLU A 199 13.94 -5.35 -6.97
CA GLU A 199 15.32 -4.87 -7.09
C GLU A 199 15.25 -3.92 -8.25
N THR A 200 15.27 -2.62 -7.91
CA THR A 200 15.43 -1.61 -8.96
C THR A 200 16.75 -2.00 -9.52
N PRO A 201 16.82 -2.47 -10.78
CA PRO A 201 18.01 -3.11 -11.27
C PRO A 201 19.17 -2.15 -11.03
N ASN A 202 20.00 -2.44 -9.99
CA ASN A 202 21.19 -1.69 -9.61
C ASN A 202 21.00 -0.16 -9.44
N PHE A 203 20.11 0.29 -8.51
CA PHE A 203 20.16 1.70 -8.10
C PHE A 203 21.52 1.98 -7.45
N LYS A 204 22.38 2.74 -8.14
CA LYS A 204 23.63 3.21 -7.55
C LYS A 204 23.34 4.40 -6.64
N PRO A 205 23.59 4.30 -5.33
CA PRO A 205 23.46 5.44 -4.43
C PRO A 205 24.30 6.61 -4.94
N TYR A 206 23.74 7.82 -4.91
CA TYR A 206 24.43 9.05 -5.26
C TYR A 206 24.15 10.14 -4.25
N VAL A 207 25.02 11.15 -4.21
CA VAL A 207 24.89 12.27 -3.28
C VAL A 207 24.25 13.45 -3.99
N VAL A 208 23.27 14.08 -3.32
CA VAL A 208 22.66 15.33 -3.77
C VAL A 208 22.87 16.44 -2.74
N LYS A 209 22.96 17.69 -3.20
CA LYS A 209 23.02 18.89 -2.38
C LYS A 209 21.74 19.69 -2.53
N ILE A 210 21.17 20.17 -1.42
CA ILE A 210 19.97 21.01 -1.42
C ILE A 210 20.31 22.38 -2.00
N VAL A 211 19.54 22.86 -2.97
CA VAL A 211 19.74 24.18 -3.64
C VAL A 211 18.74 25.23 -3.15
N ASN A 212 17.55 24.82 -2.76
CA ASN A 212 16.55 25.73 -2.19
C ASN A 212 16.87 26.07 -0.73
N SER A 213 16.40 27.23 -0.26
CA SER A 213 16.65 27.70 1.11
C SER A 213 16.24 26.68 2.17
N ALA A 214 15.10 26.02 1.97
CA ALA A 214 14.63 24.88 2.77
C ALA A 214 13.73 23.98 1.91
N ILE A 215 13.73 22.66 2.20
CA ILE A 215 12.81 21.68 1.64
C ILE A 215 12.37 20.70 2.72
N TYR A 216 11.26 20.01 2.49
CA TYR A 216 10.75 19.01 3.41
C TYR A 216 11.30 17.61 3.09
N VAL A 217 11.62 16.86 4.12
CA VAL A 217 11.73 15.41 4.09
C VAL A 217 10.33 14.87 4.36
N LEU A 218 9.83 14.01 3.48
CA LEU A 218 8.48 13.45 3.54
C LEU A 218 8.57 11.95 3.87
N ASP A 219 7.57 11.42 4.55
CA ASP A 219 7.47 9.99 4.85
C ASP A 219 7.23 9.14 3.59
N TYR A 220 6.73 9.76 2.51
CA TYR A 220 6.38 9.12 1.26
C TYR A 220 6.81 9.98 0.03
N PRO A 221 7.18 9.36 -1.14
CA PRO A 221 7.62 10.07 -2.34
C PRO A 221 6.45 10.68 -3.13
N SER A 222 5.81 11.69 -2.55
CA SER A 222 4.67 12.40 -3.09
C SER A 222 4.59 13.81 -2.49
N PRO A 223 4.04 14.81 -3.21
CA PRO A 223 3.81 16.15 -2.66
C PRO A 223 2.84 16.15 -1.46
N ASN A 224 2.06 15.07 -1.29
CA ASN A 224 1.11 14.89 -0.20
C ASN A 224 1.67 14.04 0.96
N GLY A 225 2.96 13.71 0.96
CA GLY A 225 3.62 13.04 2.08
C GLY A 225 3.62 13.91 3.34
N ASN A 226 3.57 13.28 4.53
CA ASN A 226 3.68 14.03 5.77
C ASN A 226 5.11 14.55 5.95
N ILE A 227 5.23 15.78 6.46
CA ILE A 227 6.53 16.38 6.76
C ILE A 227 7.14 15.66 7.97
N VAL A 228 8.26 15.00 7.76
CA VAL A 228 9.04 14.33 8.81
C VAL A 228 10.08 15.30 9.39
N LYS A 229 10.70 16.10 8.49
CA LYS A 229 11.76 17.03 8.86
C LYS A 229 11.91 18.12 7.78
N THR A 230 12.46 19.27 8.17
CA THR A 230 12.95 20.29 7.24
C THR A 230 14.46 20.17 7.09
N VAL A 231 14.96 20.29 5.86
CA VAL A 231 16.40 20.32 5.53
C VAL A 231 16.71 21.56 4.72
N TYR A 232 17.96 22.04 4.80
CA TYR A 232 18.31 23.38 4.36
C TYR A 232 19.35 23.39 3.24
N LYS A 233 19.42 24.51 2.55
CA LYS A 233 20.39 24.79 1.49
C LYS A 233 21.81 24.45 1.93
N GLY A 234 22.53 23.78 1.04
CA GLY A 234 23.91 23.38 1.28
C GLY A 234 24.07 22.02 1.95
N ASN A 235 23.03 21.49 2.63
CA ASN A 235 23.09 20.13 3.15
C ASN A 235 23.20 19.11 2.00
N ALA A 236 24.00 18.07 2.21
CA ALA A 236 24.18 16.98 1.26
C ALA A 236 23.59 15.67 1.82
N TYR A 237 22.95 14.91 0.96
CA TYR A 237 22.30 13.65 1.33
C TYR A 237 22.60 12.56 0.30
N THR A 238 22.81 11.34 0.78
CA THR A 238 22.93 10.15 -0.08
C THR A 238 21.52 9.64 -0.39
N ILE A 239 21.22 9.54 -1.68
CA ILE A 239 20.00 8.95 -2.22
C ILE A 239 20.26 7.47 -2.47
N VAL A 240 19.40 6.60 -1.96
CA VAL A 240 19.50 5.12 -2.09
C VAL A 240 18.35 4.53 -2.90
N ASP A 241 17.36 5.35 -3.26
CA ASP A 241 16.23 5.00 -4.12
C ASP A 241 15.61 6.27 -4.69
N ALA A 242 14.96 6.18 -5.85
CA ALA A 242 14.24 7.31 -6.44
C ALA A 242 12.90 6.86 -7.04
N LYS A 243 11.83 7.58 -6.70
CA LYS A 243 10.46 7.30 -7.16
C LYS A 243 9.68 8.60 -7.30
N ASN A 244 8.91 8.76 -8.36
CA ASN A 244 8.04 9.92 -8.61
C ASN A 244 8.74 11.29 -8.46
N GLY A 245 10.02 11.39 -8.83
CA GLY A 245 10.78 12.65 -8.66
C GLY A 245 11.31 12.89 -7.24
N TYR A 246 11.14 11.94 -6.33
CA TYR A 246 11.66 11.99 -4.96
C TYR A 246 12.80 11.00 -4.76
N GLY A 247 13.81 11.39 -3.98
CA GLY A 247 14.94 10.55 -3.57
C GLY A 247 14.82 10.11 -2.13
N LYS A 248 14.97 8.81 -1.87
CA LYS A 248 15.00 8.23 -0.53
C LYS A 248 16.34 8.46 0.13
N LEU A 249 16.33 9.02 1.32
CA LEU A 249 17.52 9.27 2.10
C LEU A 249 18.10 7.98 2.68
N LYS A 250 19.43 7.78 2.57
CA LYS A 250 20.15 6.65 3.17
C LYS A 250 19.98 6.56 4.69
N SER A 251 19.72 7.68 5.34
CA SER A 251 19.45 7.73 6.79
C SER A 251 18.15 7.06 7.21
N GLY A 252 17.28 6.67 6.27
CA GLY A 252 15.94 6.15 6.56
C GLY A 252 14.91 7.23 6.94
N LEU A 253 15.31 8.50 7.03
CA LEU A 253 14.47 9.62 7.49
C LEU A 253 13.25 9.85 6.58
N GLY A 254 13.30 9.45 5.31
CA GLY A 254 12.22 9.64 4.35
C GLY A 254 12.71 10.05 2.97
N TRP A 255 11.90 10.84 2.28
CA TRP A 255 12.07 11.21 0.87
C TRP A 255 12.18 12.72 0.70
N ILE A 256 13.06 13.18 -0.18
CA ILE A 256 13.16 14.58 -0.58
C ILE A 256 12.83 14.74 -2.05
N ASN A 257 12.20 15.86 -2.41
CA ASN A 257 11.93 16.17 -3.80
C ASN A 257 13.25 16.54 -4.50
N LEU A 258 13.63 15.76 -5.50
CA LEU A 258 14.89 15.89 -6.22
C LEU A 258 14.96 17.15 -7.09
N SER A 259 13.83 17.78 -7.42
CA SER A 259 13.82 19.03 -8.17
C SER A 259 14.46 20.20 -7.41
N TYR A 260 14.58 20.07 -6.10
CA TYR A 260 15.22 21.07 -5.22
C TYR A 260 16.64 20.69 -4.84
N THR A 261 17.28 19.80 -5.60
CA THR A 261 18.62 19.29 -5.35
C THR A 261 19.49 19.33 -6.59
N THR A 262 20.79 19.33 -6.39
CA THR A 262 21.80 19.10 -7.44
C THR A 262 22.61 17.87 -7.07
N PRO A 263 22.87 16.93 -8.00
CA PRO A 263 23.83 15.85 -7.76
C PRO A 263 25.21 16.43 -7.41
N VAL A 264 25.84 15.90 -6.37
CA VAL A 264 27.25 16.17 -6.07
C VAL A 264 28.06 15.19 -6.87
N SER A 265 28.77 15.64 -7.89
CA SER A 265 29.68 14.78 -8.65
C SER A 265 30.81 14.33 -7.72
N THR A 266 30.79 13.08 -7.30
CA THR A 266 32.03 12.38 -6.98
C THR A 266 32.78 12.24 -8.30
N GLN A 267 33.99 12.74 -8.36
CA GLN A 267 34.84 12.86 -9.55
C GLN A 267 34.60 11.76 -10.59
N ALA A 268 34.52 12.19 -11.84
CA ALA A 268 34.48 11.33 -13.00
C ALA A 268 35.50 10.19 -12.88
N SER A 269 35.03 8.99 -12.64
CA SER A 269 35.82 7.82 -12.98
C SER A 269 35.84 7.77 -14.52
N ASN A 270 37.02 7.90 -15.11
CA ASN A 270 37.30 7.62 -16.51
C ASN A 270 36.84 6.21 -16.82
N ASN A 271 35.59 6.03 -17.20
CA ASN A 271 35.12 4.78 -17.75
C ASN A 271 34.91 4.96 -19.24
N ALA A 272 35.54 4.06 -19.99
CA ALA A 272 35.37 3.95 -21.42
C ALA A 272 33.89 4.03 -21.81
N ASP A 273 33.63 4.65 -22.95
CA ASP A 273 32.30 4.69 -23.62
C ASP A 273 31.64 3.31 -23.53
N PHE A 274 30.36 3.27 -23.11
CA PHE A 274 29.60 2.03 -23.12
C PHE A 274 28.29 2.18 -23.86
N LYS A 275 27.74 1.08 -24.34
CA LYS A 275 26.47 1.08 -25.09
C LYS A 275 25.31 0.68 -24.19
N VAL A 276 24.18 1.31 -24.44
CA VAL A 276 22.88 0.97 -23.82
C VAL A 276 21.82 0.80 -24.90
N LYS A 277 20.86 -0.09 -24.64
CA LYS A 277 19.67 -0.32 -25.44
C LYS A 277 18.46 0.20 -24.68
N ILE A 278 17.58 0.96 -25.34
CA ILE A 278 16.32 1.45 -24.75
C ILE A 278 15.37 0.27 -24.54
N ILE A 279 14.82 0.12 -23.32
CA ILE A 279 13.89 -0.97 -22.96
C ILE A 279 12.45 -0.52 -22.86
N ASN A 280 12.19 0.77 -22.62
CA ASN A 280 10.86 1.36 -22.62
C ASN A 280 10.43 1.76 -24.04
N ASP A 281 9.11 1.83 -24.27
CA ASP A 281 8.57 2.15 -25.60
C ASP A 281 9.06 3.50 -26.12
N ALA A 282 9.17 4.52 -25.23
CA ALA A 282 9.80 5.79 -25.51
C ALA A 282 10.36 6.42 -24.22
N ILE A 283 11.48 7.15 -24.33
CA ILE A 283 12.06 7.98 -23.25
C ILE A 283 12.55 9.31 -23.80
N TYR A 284 12.59 10.32 -22.95
CA TYR A 284 13.05 11.65 -23.33
C TYR A 284 14.58 11.77 -23.30
N VAL A 285 15.14 12.47 -24.30
CA VAL A 285 16.47 13.06 -24.23
C VAL A 285 16.33 14.49 -23.71
N ILE A 286 17.05 14.82 -22.66
CA ILE A 286 16.93 16.07 -21.90
C ILE A 286 18.25 16.86 -21.93
N ASP A 287 18.20 18.17 -21.72
CA ASP A 287 19.37 19.05 -21.84
C ASP A 287 20.32 19.01 -20.64
N ALA A 288 19.84 18.52 -19.47
CA ALA A 288 20.64 18.37 -18.25
C ALA A 288 20.30 17.07 -17.50
N PRO A 289 21.21 16.48 -16.69
CA PRO A 289 21.01 15.21 -16.03
C PRO A 289 20.14 15.36 -14.76
N ASN A 290 18.90 15.82 -14.92
CA ASN A 290 17.93 15.97 -13.84
C ASN A 290 16.50 15.81 -14.39
N PRO A 291 15.52 15.42 -13.56
CA PRO A 291 14.17 15.10 -14.01
C PRO A 291 13.34 16.30 -14.51
N ASN A 292 13.79 17.53 -14.25
CA ASN A 292 13.09 18.77 -14.65
C ASN A 292 13.80 19.48 -15.80
N ALA A 293 14.77 18.83 -16.43
CA ALA A 293 15.46 19.39 -17.58
C ALA A 293 14.55 19.47 -18.81
N ASN A 294 14.81 20.39 -19.70
CA ASN A 294 14.03 20.57 -20.91
C ASN A 294 14.18 19.36 -21.84
N ILE A 295 13.05 18.91 -22.39
CA ILE A 295 13.04 17.84 -23.38
C ILE A 295 13.59 18.38 -24.70
N LYS A 296 14.61 17.71 -25.22
CA LYS A 296 15.18 18.00 -26.53
C LYS A 296 14.60 17.13 -27.65
N THR A 297 14.42 15.84 -27.35
CA THR A 297 13.84 14.88 -28.28
C THR A 297 13.40 13.63 -27.55
N THR A 298 12.84 12.65 -28.27
CA THR A 298 12.43 11.35 -27.78
C THR A 298 13.20 10.26 -28.50
N VAL A 299 13.56 9.19 -27.79
CA VAL A 299 14.17 7.97 -28.34
C VAL A 299 13.31 6.76 -27.96
N HIS A 300 13.38 5.70 -28.80
CA HIS A 300 12.41 4.61 -28.76
C HIS A 300 13.04 3.26 -28.42
N LYS A 301 12.18 2.33 -28.06
CA LYS A 301 12.54 0.95 -27.71
C LYS A 301 13.39 0.30 -28.78
N ASN A 302 14.38 -0.47 -28.32
CA ASN A 302 15.37 -1.17 -29.12
C ASN A 302 16.46 -0.30 -29.76
N GLU A 303 16.37 1.03 -29.72
CA GLU A 303 17.46 1.90 -30.15
C GLU A 303 18.67 1.75 -29.22
N VAL A 304 19.88 1.87 -29.81
CA VAL A 304 21.15 1.68 -29.09
C VAL A 304 21.93 2.99 -29.12
N TYR A 305 22.40 3.39 -27.95
CA TYR A 305 23.15 4.63 -27.75
C TYR A 305 24.46 4.39 -27.03
N THR A 306 25.49 5.16 -27.38
CA THR A 306 26.75 5.18 -26.65
C THR A 306 26.70 6.28 -25.61
N ILE A 307 26.99 5.93 -24.36
CA ILE A 307 27.09 6.82 -23.21
C ILE A 307 28.56 7.19 -22.99
N VAL A 308 28.83 8.48 -22.90
CA VAL A 308 30.19 9.03 -22.73
C VAL A 308 30.42 9.64 -21.34
N GLU A 309 29.34 9.94 -20.64
CA GLU A 309 29.38 10.54 -19.29
C GLU A 309 28.17 10.06 -18.50
N VAL A 310 28.33 9.82 -17.18
CA VAL A 310 27.24 9.44 -16.30
C VAL A 310 27.15 10.42 -15.14
N SER A 311 25.95 10.94 -14.89
CA SER A 311 25.64 11.79 -13.76
C SER A 311 24.37 11.28 -13.07
N GLY A 312 24.51 10.68 -11.88
CA GLY A 312 23.40 9.98 -11.20
C GLY A 312 22.87 8.86 -12.07
N ASN A 313 21.56 8.87 -12.32
CA ASN A 313 20.89 7.90 -13.21
C ASN A 313 20.84 8.35 -14.68
N TYR A 314 21.55 9.39 -15.07
CA TYR A 314 21.53 9.91 -16.44
C TYR A 314 22.83 9.63 -17.17
N GLY A 315 22.71 9.19 -18.41
CA GLY A 315 23.82 8.98 -19.34
C GLY A 315 23.81 10.02 -20.45
N LYS A 316 24.94 10.69 -20.68
CA LYS A 316 25.13 11.62 -21.79
C LYS A 316 25.36 10.86 -23.08
N LEU A 317 24.57 11.16 -24.07
CA LEU A 317 24.72 10.58 -25.41
C LEU A 317 25.99 11.07 -26.09
N LYS A 318 26.73 10.17 -26.72
CA LYS A 318 27.94 10.51 -27.53
C LYS A 318 27.65 11.47 -28.67
N SER A 319 26.40 11.47 -29.15
CA SER A 319 25.93 12.42 -30.16
C SER A 319 25.92 13.88 -29.70
N GLY A 320 26.05 14.14 -28.40
CA GLY A 320 25.97 15.49 -27.83
C GLY A 320 24.55 16.04 -27.73
N VAL A 321 23.53 15.32 -28.17
CA VAL A 321 22.12 15.80 -28.18
C VAL A 321 21.62 16.05 -26.75
N GLY A 322 22.03 15.23 -25.76
CA GLY A 322 21.62 15.42 -24.39
C GLY A 322 21.82 14.18 -23.53
N TRP A 323 20.98 14.06 -22.52
CA TRP A 323 21.03 13.03 -21.48
C TRP A 323 19.79 12.15 -21.53
N ILE A 324 19.94 10.86 -21.29
CA ILE A 324 18.84 9.90 -21.13
C ILE A 324 18.88 9.29 -19.73
N ASN A 325 17.72 8.92 -19.20
CA ASN A 325 17.65 8.22 -17.93
C ASN A 325 18.01 6.74 -18.11
N LEU A 326 19.11 6.30 -17.50
CA LEU A 326 19.67 4.95 -17.64
C LEU A 326 18.79 3.87 -16.99
N ASN A 327 17.84 4.22 -16.10
CA ASN A 327 16.89 3.26 -15.55
C ASN A 327 15.95 2.66 -16.61
N TYR A 328 15.83 3.29 -17.76
CA TYR A 328 15.01 2.84 -18.90
C TYR A 328 15.87 2.21 -20.02
N THR A 329 17.05 1.75 -19.65
CA THR A 329 18.00 1.16 -20.60
C THR A 329 18.61 -0.12 -20.07
N SER A 330 19.06 -0.98 -20.94
CA SER A 330 19.87 -2.16 -20.63
C SER A 330 21.29 -1.96 -21.19
N ARG A 331 22.32 -2.15 -20.39
CA ARG A 331 23.71 -2.11 -20.83
C ARG A 331 24.00 -3.33 -21.72
N ILE A 332 24.69 -3.11 -22.85
CA ILE A 332 25.06 -4.14 -23.83
C ILE A 332 26.55 -4.09 -24.15
#